data_7ccfbe2c0060d2b152b366aa2848f47d
#
_entry.id   7ccfbe2c0060d2b152b366aa2848f47d
#
_cell.length_a   1.000
_cell.length_b   1.000
_cell.length_c   1.000
_cell.angle_alpha   90.00
_cell.angle_beta   90.00
_cell.angle_gamma   90.00
#
_symmetry.space_group_name_H-M   'P 1'
#
loop_
_entity.id
_entity.type
_entity.pdbx_description
1 polymer ?
#
loop_
_entity_poly.entity_id
_entity_poly.type
_entity_poly.pdbx_seq_one_letter_code
_entity_poly.pdbx_strand_id
1 'polypeptide(L)' 'MDIRIGVTQAAREISLEQADDERDATKAKVEAALSGAVDVLWLVDKKGRTVGVSAAKIAYVEIGSVEGDRRIGFGG' A
#
# COMPACT_ATOMS: atom_id res chain seq x y z
N MET A 1 7.13 -0.50 -7.81
CA MET A 1 6.07 0.35 -7.21
C MET A 1 6.10 0.15 -5.71
N ASP A 2 6.32 1.21 -4.99
CA ASP A 2 6.35 1.17 -3.53
C ASP A 2 4.97 1.31 -2.94
N ILE A 3 4.70 0.47 -1.95
CA ILE A 3 3.47 0.56 -1.16
C ILE A 3 3.88 0.87 0.26
N ARG A 4 3.31 1.92 0.84
CA ARG A 4 3.56 2.26 2.25
C ARG A 4 2.24 2.30 2.99
N ILE A 5 2.19 1.63 4.12
CA ILE A 5 0.98 1.53 4.93
C ILE A 5 1.27 2.11 6.30
N GLY A 6 0.58 3.17 6.63
CA GLY A 6 0.66 3.76 7.96
C GLY A 6 -0.37 3.13 8.86
N VAL A 7 0.06 2.66 10.02
CA VAL A 7 -0.79 1.93 10.97
C VAL A 7 -0.95 2.76 12.22
N THR A 8 -2.15 2.82 12.76
CA THR A 8 -2.41 3.58 13.98
C THR A 8 -1.63 2.99 15.15
N GLN A 9 -1.16 3.85 16.01
CA GLN A 9 -0.44 3.43 17.22
C GLN A 9 0.86 2.70 16.93
N ALA A 10 1.39 2.86 15.73
CA ALA A 10 2.67 2.27 15.38
C ALA A 10 3.60 3.38 14.90
N ALA A 11 4.84 3.31 15.31
CA ALA A 11 5.80 4.35 14.97
C ALA A 11 6.34 4.22 13.57
N ARG A 12 6.21 3.06 12.94
CA ARG A 12 6.82 2.81 11.64
C ARG A 12 5.77 2.44 10.63
N GLU A 13 6.06 2.79 9.39
CA GLU A 13 5.25 2.34 8.28
C GLU A 13 5.62 0.93 7.87
N ILE A 14 4.68 0.24 7.27
CA ILE A 14 4.94 -1.04 6.64
C ILE A 14 5.23 -0.74 5.17
N SER A 15 6.36 -1.20 4.67
CA SER A 15 6.75 -0.96 3.29
C SER A 15 6.80 -2.26 2.52
N LEU A 16 6.30 -2.21 1.30
CA LEU A 16 6.33 -3.33 0.38
C LEU A 16 6.68 -2.84 -0.98
N GLU A 17 7.09 -3.76 -1.84
CA GLU A 17 7.29 -3.43 -3.22
C GLU A 17 6.55 -4.42 -4.09
N GLN A 18 5.85 -3.95 -5.10
CA GLN A 18 5.11 -4.77 -6.03
C GLN A 18 5.45 -4.40 -7.46
N ALA A 19 5.16 -5.31 -8.39
CA ALA A 19 5.33 -5.01 -9.80
C ALA A 19 4.34 -3.91 -10.19
N ASP A 20 4.73 -3.10 -11.19
CA ASP A 20 3.91 -1.97 -11.59
C ASP A 20 2.56 -2.38 -12.14
N ASP A 21 2.45 -3.56 -12.73
CA ASP A 21 1.18 -4.01 -13.29
C ASP A 21 0.21 -4.50 -12.21
N GLU A 22 0.63 -4.51 -10.95
CA GLU A 22 -0.27 -4.86 -9.85
C GLU A 22 -1.02 -3.64 -9.31
N ARG A 23 -0.75 -2.47 -9.85
CA ARG A 23 -1.26 -1.23 -9.27
C ARG A 23 -2.78 -1.22 -9.12
N ASP A 24 -3.49 -1.55 -10.19
CA ASP A 24 -4.96 -1.48 -10.14
C ASP A 24 -5.54 -2.51 -9.18
N ALA A 25 -4.98 -3.72 -9.18
CA ALA A 25 -5.44 -4.75 -8.26
C ALA A 25 -5.17 -4.37 -6.82
N THR A 26 -4.00 -3.80 -6.55
CA THR A 26 -3.65 -3.35 -5.21
C THR A 26 -4.55 -2.22 -4.76
N LYS A 27 -4.81 -1.27 -5.64
CA LYS A 27 -5.68 -0.15 -5.30
C LYS A 27 -7.07 -0.64 -4.93
N ALA A 28 -7.60 -1.60 -5.67
CA ALA A 28 -8.92 -2.15 -5.36
C ALA A 28 -8.95 -2.81 -3.99
N LYS A 29 -7.90 -3.55 -3.64
CA LYS A 29 -7.82 -4.18 -2.32
C LYS A 29 -7.72 -3.14 -1.21
N VAL A 30 -6.94 -2.09 -1.45
CA VAL A 30 -6.78 -1.02 -0.48
C VAL A 30 -8.10 -0.30 -0.26
N GLU A 31 -8.82 -0.03 -1.32
CA GLU A 31 -10.13 0.63 -1.20
C GLU A 31 -11.10 -0.21 -0.41
N ALA A 32 -11.10 -1.52 -0.62
CA ALA A 32 -11.97 -2.41 0.13
C ALA A 32 -11.63 -2.37 1.62
N ALA A 33 -10.35 -2.33 1.94
CA ALA A 33 -9.93 -2.25 3.33
C ALA A 33 -10.28 -0.92 3.96
N LEU A 34 -10.03 0.18 3.25
CA LEU A 34 -10.28 1.50 3.80
C LEU A 34 -11.76 1.78 3.96
N SER A 35 -12.60 1.18 3.13
CA SER A 35 -14.05 1.36 3.22
C SER A 35 -14.71 0.43 4.22
N GLY A 36 -13.94 -0.50 4.80
CA GLY A 36 -14.51 -1.44 5.75
C GLY A 36 -15.14 -2.67 5.13
N ALA A 37 -14.97 -2.87 3.83
CA ALA A 37 -15.57 -4.02 3.17
C ALA A 37 -14.87 -5.33 3.51
N VAL A 38 -13.61 -5.27 3.94
CA VAL A 38 -12.87 -6.45 4.39
C VAL A 38 -12.21 -6.13 5.72
N ASP A 39 -11.92 -7.16 6.49
CA ASP A 39 -11.31 -6.99 7.81
C ASP A 39 -9.80 -6.93 7.76
N VAL A 40 -9.21 -7.52 6.75
CA VAL A 40 -7.75 -7.60 6.63
C VAL A 40 -7.35 -7.25 5.21
N LEU A 41 -6.34 -6.40 5.09
CA LEU A 41 -5.73 -6.11 3.81
C LEU A 41 -4.58 -7.09 3.63
N TRP A 42 -4.66 -7.93 2.61
CA TRP A 42 -3.61 -8.90 2.29
C TRP A 42 -2.90 -8.47 1.02
N LEU A 43 -1.58 -8.36 1.10
CA LEU A 43 -0.76 -8.00 -0.06
C LEU A 43 0.44 -8.95 -0.12
N VAL A 44 0.90 -9.19 -1.35
CA VAL A 44 2.09 -10.01 -1.57
C VAL A 44 3.12 -9.14 -2.26
N ASP A 45 4.33 -9.08 -1.72
CA ASP A 45 5.36 -8.26 -2.33
C ASP A 45 6.13 -9.03 -3.40
N LYS A 46 7.03 -8.32 -4.08
CA LYS A 46 7.80 -8.91 -5.18
C LYS A 46 8.64 -10.09 -4.76
N LYS A 47 8.98 -10.18 -3.51
CA LYS A 47 9.80 -11.27 -3.01
C LYS A 47 8.98 -12.45 -2.51
N GLY A 48 7.66 -12.38 -2.69
CA GLY A 48 6.78 -13.45 -2.26
C GLY A 48 6.34 -13.37 -0.82
N ARG A 49 6.70 -12.31 -0.13
CA ARG A 49 6.28 -12.13 1.26
C ARG A 49 4.81 -11.71 1.30
N THR A 50 4.03 -12.39 2.09
CA THR A 50 2.62 -12.06 2.26
C THR A 50 2.45 -11.23 3.52
N VAL A 51 1.80 -10.09 3.39
CA VAL A 51 1.61 -9.17 4.50
C VAL A 51 0.13 -8.95 4.71
N GLY A 52 -0.33 -9.14 5.94
CA GLY A 52 -1.72 -8.90 6.30
C GLY A 52 -1.78 -7.78 7.33
N VAL A 53 -2.63 -6.82 7.09
CA VAL A 53 -2.79 -5.67 7.98
C VAL A 53 -4.26 -5.54 8.35
N SER A 54 -4.55 -5.41 9.64
CA SER A 54 -5.93 -5.20 10.08
C SER A 54 -6.47 -3.92 9.47
N ALA A 55 -7.57 -4.02 8.75
CA ALA A 55 -8.16 -2.86 8.10
C ALA A 55 -8.49 -1.76 9.10
N ALA A 56 -8.94 -2.12 10.29
CA ALA A 56 -9.31 -1.14 11.31
C ALA A 56 -8.12 -0.36 11.83
N LYS A 57 -6.91 -0.84 11.61
CA LYS A 57 -5.71 -0.18 12.11
C LYS A 57 -4.98 0.62 11.04
N ILE A 58 -5.46 0.61 9.83
CA ILE A 58 -4.80 1.35 8.75
C ILE A 58 -5.17 2.82 8.85
N ALA A 59 -4.16 3.67 8.97
CA ALA A 59 -4.37 5.10 8.96
C ALA A 59 -4.35 5.65 7.53
N TYR A 60 -3.47 5.12 6.69
CA TYR A 60 -3.37 5.52 5.29
C TYR A 60 -2.59 4.49 4.51
N VAL A 61 -2.72 4.53 3.20
CA VAL A 61 -1.91 3.72 2.30
C VAL A 61 -1.46 4.61 1.14
N GLU A 62 -0.16 4.61 0.87
CA GLU A 62 0.39 5.31 -0.28
C GLU A 62 0.85 4.30 -1.31
N ILE A 63 0.44 4.50 -2.54
CA ILE A 63 0.89 3.67 -3.65
C ILE A 63 1.72 4.56 -4.54
N GLY A 64 3.01 4.22 -4.67
CA GLY A 64 3.92 5.01 -5.44
C GLY A 64 3.57 5.03 -6.92
N SER A 65 4.10 6.00 -7.63
CA SER A 65 3.83 6.07 -9.05
C SER A 65 4.68 5.06 -9.79
N VAL A 66 4.16 4.61 -10.90
CA VAL A 66 4.84 3.67 -11.76
C VAL A 66 6.14 4.23 -12.29
N GLU A 67 6.15 5.53 -12.53
CA GLU A 67 7.30 6.13 -13.04
C GLU A 67 8.31 6.51 -12.04
N GLY A 68 8.29 5.99 -10.92
CA GLY A 68 9.27 6.24 -9.91
C GLY A 68 9.31 7.65 -9.50
N ASP A 69 8.43 8.23 -9.86
CA ASP A 69 8.33 9.33 -9.37
C ASP A 69 9.20 10.27 -9.45
N ARG A 70 9.63 10.29 -10.30
CA ARG A 70 10.39 11.15 -10.54
C ARG A 70 9.84 12.35 -10.52
N ARG A 71 9.20 12.69 -10.23
CA ARG A 71 8.66 13.70 -10.18
C ARG A 71 8.99 14.63 -9.57
N ILE A 72 9.50 14.70 -9.40
CA ILE A 72 9.76 15.37 -9.07
C ILE A 72 9.66 16.38 -9.08
N GLY A 73 9.71 16.68 -9.22
CA GLY A 73 9.59 17.55 -9.19
C GLY A 73 9.02 18.40 -8.99
N PHE A 74 8.60 18.62 -8.77
CA PHE A 74 8.05 19.29 -8.55
C PHE A 74 7.75 19.69 -7.88
N GLY A 75 7.81 19.60 -7.77
CA GLY A 75 7.61 19.92 -7.26
C GLY A 75 7.42 19.73 -6.87
N GLY A 76 7.48 19.35 -6.75
CA GLY A 76 7.30 19.12 -6.45
C GLY A 76 7.15 19.06 -6.39
#